data_ac042ffad34ceb876e5778de403e7c5e
#
_entry.id   ac042ffad34ceb876e5778de403e7c5e
#
_cell.length_a   1.000
_cell.length_b   1.000
_cell.length_c   1.000
_cell.angle_alpha   90.00
_cell.angle_beta   90.00
_cell.angle_gamma   90.00
#
_symmetry.space_group_name_H-M   'P 1'
#
loop_
_entity.id
_entity.type
_entity.pdbx_description
1 polymer ?
#
loop_
_entity_poly.entity_id
_entity_poly.type
_entity_poly.pdbx_seq_one_letter_code
_entity_poly.pdbx_strand_id
1 'polypeptide(L)'
;MNDRIYIEGGHQLKGSIRIQGSKNAALPMMAASLLHRGVSVLKGCPRIADVFCMEEILQKLGAVTWWEDHDLYMDCENAGKWSVPFEFTGRMRSSVILLGALLARNGKGSLGYPGGCVIGKRPIDMHLFVLRKLGAVVTEEQGVLMAEAPHLQGALVSFSKRSVGATQQGILGAVLAEGETVLENCACEPEIQWLCRYMRSMGAKIQGDGTSEIRIQGVKSLSAGCIQVPPDRIVSGTYICAAAITRSQIVLENPPEGELKAFLEVYRKMGGQYKGNSGKLLVNGKKVQSPVKLLETSVYPGFPTDLQSPVMAVLSTIEGESCIREMVFEDRYKAADQLRKMGARIRVQGNEAVICGVKTLHGAAVQAQELRGGASLILAALGAKGVTVLEGYSFVQRGYEHICQDLNALGAAVKRIQE
;
A
#
# COMPACT_ATOMS: atom_id res chain seq x y z
N MET A 1 9.65 -23.37 2.01
CA MET A 1 9.96 -22.87 3.36
C MET A 1 8.66 -22.40 4.00
N ASN A 2 8.22 -23.09 5.06
CA ASN A 2 7.04 -22.67 5.84
C ASN A 2 7.48 -21.63 6.87
N ASP A 3 7.37 -20.35 6.52
CA ASP A 3 7.70 -19.24 7.41
C ASP A 3 6.49 -19.00 8.35
N ARG A 4 6.66 -19.31 9.64
CA ARG A 4 5.63 -19.25 10.67
C ARG A 4 6.02 -18.24 11.73
N ILE A 5 5.03 -17.57 12.27
CA ILE A 5 5.21 -16.75 13.48
C ILE A 5 4.30 -17.26 14.60
N TYR A 6 4.86 -17.27 15.82
CA TYR A 6 4.20 -17.61 17.06
C TYR A 6 4.00 -16.31 17.83
N ILE A 7 2.77 -16.05 18.26
CA ILE A 7 2.40 -14.83 18.97
C ILE A 7 1.69 -15.24 20.26
N GLU A 8 2.30 -14.94 21.40
CA GLU A 8 1.65 -15.04 22.70
C GLU A 8 0.90 -13.74 22.97
N GLY A 9 -0.42 -13.85 23.15
CA GLY A 9 -1.27 -12.70 23.35
C GLY A 9 -1.38 -12.28 24.82
N GLY A 10 -2.05 -11.14 25.06
CA GLY A 10 -2.29 -10.63 26.40
C GLY A 10 -1.21 -9.71 26.97
N HIS A 11 -0.14 -9.45 26.22
CA HIS A 11 0.91 -8.51 26.64
C HIS A 11 0.49 -7.06 26.35
N GLN A 12 0.74 -6.17 27.32
CA GLN A 12 0.55 -4.74 27.12
C GLN A 12 1.72 -4.15 26.35
N LEU A 13 1.42 -3.36 25.32
CA LEU A 13 2.43 -2.65 24.54
C LEU A 13 2.79 -1.32 25.20
N LYS A 14 4.08 -0.95 25.17
CA LYS A 14 4.61 0.32 25.66
C LYS A 14 5.88 0.70 24.87
N GLY A 15 6.22 1.97 24.87
CA GLY A 15 7.43 2.45 24.20
C GLY A 15 7.12 3.23 22.94
N SER A 16 8.10 3.35 22.05
CA SER A 16 7.97 4.06 20.79
C SER A 16 8.40 3.19 19.61
N ILE A 17 7.83 3.48 18.45
CA ILE A 17 8.16 2.86 17.18
C ILE A 17 8.26 3.92 16.08
N ARG A 18 9.34 3.87 15.30
CA ARG A 18 9.49 4.72 14.11
C ARG A 18 8.75 4.12 12.94
N ILE A 19 7.95 4.93 12.26
CA ILE A 19 7.19 4.48 11.09
C ILE A 19 8.11 4.37 9.87
N GLN A 20 8.11 3.20 9.25
CA GLN A 20 8.84 2.90 8.01
C GLN A 20 8.34 3.74 6.81
N GLY A 21 9.12 3.78 5.74
CA GLY A 21 8.72 4.38 4.47
C GLY A 21 7.48 3.73 3.84
N SER A 22 6.70 4.53 3.10
CA SER A 22 5.46 4.08 2.46
C SER A 22 5.73 3.22 1.24
N LYS A 23 5.25 1.97 1.29
CA LYS A 23 5.23 1.06 0.14
C LYS A 23 4.56 1.69 -1.08
N ASN A 24 3.37 2.23 -0.86
CA ASN A 24 2.51 2.72 -1.94
C ASN A 24 3.04 4.01 -2.59
N ALA A 25 3.95 4.73 -1.91
CA ALA A 25 4.69 5.85 -2.48
C ALA A 25 6.00 5.38 -3.14
N ALA A 26 6.75 4.47 -2.53
CA ALA A 26 8.04 4.00 -3.03
C ALA A 26 7.92 3.31 -4.41
N LEU A 27 6.96 2.39 -4.58
CA LEU A 27 6.84 1.62 -5.82
C LEU A 27 6.63 2.49 -7.08
N PRO A 28 5.70 3.48 -7.11
CA PRO A 28 5.57 4.36 -8.27
C PRO A 28 6.77 5.31 -8.44
N MET A 29 7.46 5.72 -7.37
CA MET A 29 8.70 6.49 -7.48
C MET A 29 9.83 5.65 -8.09
N MET A 30 9.95 4.37 -7.74
CA MET A 30 10.89 3.45 -8.38
C MET A 30 10.60 3.29 -9.88
N ALA A 31 9.32 3.18 -10.27
CA ALA A 31 8.94 3.18 -11.69
C ALA A 31 9.30 4.50 -12.39
N ALA A 32 9.13 5.64 -11.69
CA ALA A 32 9.46 6.97 -12.20
C ALA A 32 10.98 7.17 -12.42
N SER A 33 11.84 6.48 -11.67
CA SER A 33 13.29 6.58 -11.86
C SER A 33 13.75 6.13 -13.26
N LEU A 34 12.97 5.23 -13.91
CA LEU A 34 13.22 4.84 -15.30
C LEU A 34 13.12 6.02 -16.29
N LEU A 35 12.44 7.09 -15.96
CA LEU A 35 12.22 8.23 -16.86
C LEU A 35 13.43 9.17 -16.98
N HIS A 36 14.44 8.97 -16.13
CA HIS A 36 15.71 9.66 -16.18
C HIS A 36 16.85 8.71 -16.57
N ARG A 37 17.86 9.21 -17.29
CA ARG A 37 19.13 8.50 -17.52
C ARG A 37 20.14 8.98 -16.47
N GLY A 38 20.63 8.04 -15.63
CA GLY A 38 21.54 8.29 -14.51
C GLY A 38 20.95 7.93 -13.16
N VAL A 39 21.58 8.39 -12.09
CA VAL A 39 21.30 7.97 -10.71
C VAL A 39 20.17 8.77 -10.08
N SER A 40 19.16 8.08 -9.57
CA SER A 40 18.10 8.63 -8.71
C SER A 40 18.13 7.99 -7.32
N VAL A 41 17.69 8.71 -6.28
CA VAL A 41 17.78 8.26 -4.90
C VAL A 41 16.43 8.38 -4.18
N LEU A 42 16.00 7.27 -3.58
CA LEU A 42 14.86 7.24 -2.66
C LEU A 42 15.38 7.05 -1.22
N LYS A 43 15.39 8.13 -0.43
CA LYS A 43 15.83 8.09 0.96
C LYS A 43 14.77 7.49 1.87
N GLY A 44 15.17 6.64 2.82
CA GLY A 44 14.26 5.99 3.76
C GLY A 44 13.26 5.05 3.07
N CYS A 45 13.66 4.42 1.98
CA CYS A 45 12.86 3.44 1.26
C CYS A 45 12.67 2.17 2.12
N PRO A 46 11.44 1.62 2.25
CA PRO A 46 11.22 0.44 3.09
C PRO A 46 11.82 -0.82 2.46
N ARG A 47 12.51 -1.63 3.26
CA ARG A 47 13.14 -2.89 2.82
C ARG A 47 12.15 -4.06 2.91
N ILE A 48 11.13 -4.03 2.07
CA ILE A 48 10.01 -4.98 2.03
C ILE A 48 10.00 -5.78 0.73
N ALA A 49 9.33 -6.93 0.74
CA ALA A 49 9.35 -7.86 -0.40
C ALA A 49 8.84 -7.23 -1.72
N ASP A 50 7.84 -6.35 -1.67
CA ASP A 50 7.32 -5.68 -2.87
C ASP A 50 8.35 -4.68 -3.44
N VAL A 51 9.15 -4.01 -2.59
CA VAL A 51 10.24 -3.11 -3.04
C VAL A 51 11.37 -3.91 -3.66
N PHE A 52 11.81 -5.00 -3.04
CA PHE A 52 12.82 -5.89 -3.62
C PHE A 52 12.37 -6.51 -4.95
N CYS A 53 11.09 -6.88 -5.06
CA CYS A 53 10.54 -7.37 -6.34
C CYS A 53 10.58 -6.28 -7.43
N MET A 54 10.27 -5.02 -7.10
CA MET A 54 10.38 -3.90 -8.05
C MET A 54 11.85 -3.65 -8.42
N GLU A 55 12.75 -3.71 -7.46
CA GLU A 55 14.20 -3.59 -7.67
C GLU A 55 14.71 -4.66 -8.64
N GLU A 56 14.34 -5.93 -8.44
CA GLU A 56 14.67 -7.02 -9.37
C GLU A 56 14.15 -6.74 -10.79
N ILE A 57 12.93 -6.20 -10.93
CA ILE A 57 12.39 -5.79 -12.23
C ILE A 57 13.26 -4.69 -12.88
N LEU A 58 13.61 -3.65 -12.12
CA LEU A 58 14.46 -2.57 -12.65
C LEU A 58 15.81 -3.08 -13.11
N GLN A 59 16.43 -3.99 -12.36
CA GLN A 59 17.69 -4.66 -12.73
C GLN A 59 17.54 -5.49 -14.03
N LYS A 60 16.44 -6.22 -14.18
CA LYS A 60 16.14 -6.95 -15.42
C LYS A 60 15.96 -6.02 -16.63
N LEU A 61 15.43 -4.82 -16.40
CA LEU A 61 15.32 -3.78 -17.41
C LEU A 61 16.67 -3.10 -17.75
N GLY A 62 17.71 -3.37 -16.97
CA GLY A 62 19.08 -2.91 -17.18
C GLY A 62 19.51 -1.78 -16.24
N ALA A 63 18.75 -1.46 -15.22
CA ALA A 63 19.19 -0.55 -14.15
C ALA A 63 20.22 -1.23 -13.23
N VAL A 64 21.11 -0.43 -12.65
CA VAL A 64 21.99 -0.83 -11.55
C VAL A 64 21.44 -0.23 -10.26
N THR A 65 21.30 -1.06 -9.23
CA THR A 65 20.74 -0.61 -7.94
C THR A 65 21.67 -0.99 -6.80
N TRP A 66 21.72 -0.15 -5.76
CA TRP A 66 22.42 -0.44 -4.52
C TRP A 66 21.74 0.27 -3.35
N TRP A 67 22.08 -0.17 -2.14
CA TRP A 67 21.53 0.37 -0.91
C TRP A 67 22.62 0.93 -0.02
N GLU A 68 22.33 2.09 0.59
CA GLU A 68 23.08 2.62 1.73
C GLU A 68 22.06 2.75 2.88
N ASP A 69 22.10 1.85 3.87
CA ASP A 69 21.07 1.69 4.90
C ASP A 69 19.66 1.54 4.31
N HIS A 70 18.83 2.57 4.42
CA HIS A 70 17.48 2.63 3.85
C HIS A 70 17.39 3.55 2.61
N ASP A 71 18.49 4.01 2.11
CA ASP A 71 18.53 4.83 0.89
C ASP A 71 18.76 3.91 -0.31
N LEU A 72 17.79 3.88 -1.22
CA LEU A 72 17.86 3.10 -2.45
C LEU A 72 18.35 3.99 -3.59
N TYR A 73 19.48 3.63 -4.17
CA TYR A 73 20.06 4.23 -5.35
C TYR A 73 19.70 3.41 -6.59
N MET A 74 19.32 4.08 -7.67
CA MET A 74 18.91 3.45 -8.93
C MET A 74 19.57 4.20 -10.08
N ASP A 75 20.59 3.60 -10.68
CA ASP A 75 21.19 4.09 -11.93
C ASP A 75 20.47 3.48 -13.12
N CYS A 76 19.68 4.30 -13.80
CA CYS A 76 18.92 3.93 -14.98
C CYS A 76 19.57 4.36 -16.31
N GLU A 77 20.87 4.74 -16.33
CA GLU A 77 21.56 5.16 -17.56
C GLU A 77 21.39 4.13 -18.69
N ASN A 78 21.66 2.87 -18.38
CA ASN A 78 21.65 1.76 -19.35
C ASN A 78 20.35 0.92 -19.31
N ALA A 79 19.29 1.39 -18.64
CA ALA A 79 18.00 0.72 -18.60
C ALA A 79 17.26 0.81 -19.95
N GLY A 80 17.69 0.00 -20.92
CA GLY A 80 17.19 0.02 -22.30
C GLY A 80 16.22 -1.09 -22.66
N LYS A 81 16.04 -2.10 -21.79
CA LYS A 81 15.07 -3.17 -22.03
C LYS A 81 13.65 -2.68 -21.72
N TRP A 82 12.69 -3.14 -22.49
CA TRP A 82 11.29 -2.69 -22.47
C TRP A 82 10.31 -3.80 -22.10
N SER A 83 10.77 -5.02 -21.88
CA SER A 83 9.94 -6.16 -21.51
C SER A 83 10.19 -6.60 -20.08
N VAL A 84 9.14 -6.60 -19.26
CA VAL A 84 9.17 -7.13 -17.88
C VAL A 84 8.90 -8.63 -17.93
N PRO A 85 9.79 -9.49 -17.40
CA PRO A 85 9.59 -10.94 -17.40
C PRO A 85 8.31 -11.34 -16.67
N PHE A 86 7.57 -12.33 -17.23
CA PHE A 86 6.27 -12.79 -16.73
C PHE A 86 6.30 -13.20 -15.25
N GLU A 87 7.38 -13.83 -14.82
CA GLU A 87 7.57 -14.31 -13.43
C GLU A 87 7.44 -13.22 -12.37
N PHE A 88 7.74 -11.96 -12.70
CA PHE A 88 7.61 -10.83 -11.78
C PHE A 88 6.21 -10.22 -11.76
N THR A 89 5.55 -10.17 -12.91
CA THR A 89 4.23 -9.53 -13.03
C THR A 89 3.15 -10.31 -12.28
N GLY A 90 3.28 -11.64 -12.20
CA GLY A 90 2.42 -12.51 -11.39
C GLY A 90 2.57 -12.30 -9.88
N ARG A 91 3.73 -11.85 -9.41
CA ARG A 91 4.04 -11.65 -7.97
C ARG A 91 3.54 -10.32 -7.42
N MET A 92 3.46 -9.28 -8.27
CA MET A 92 3.17 -7.91 -7.82
C MET A 92 2.24 -7.15 -8.76
N ARG A 93 1.02 -6.85 -8.28
CA ARG A 93 0.00 -6.12 -9.07
C ARG A 93 0.47 -4.75 -9.57
N SER A 94 1.24 -4.01 -8.75
CA SER A 94 1.74 -2.67 -9.10
C SER A 94 2.75 -2.67 -10.25
N SER A 95 3.23 -3.83 -10.73
CA SER A 95 4.06 -3.92 -11.93
C SER A 95 3.40 -3.30 -13.17
N VAL A 96 2.06 -3.25 -13.21
CA VAL A 96 1.33 -2.64 -14.34
C VAL A 96 1.70 -1.18 -14.59
N ILE A 97 2.07 -0.42 -13.55
CA ILE A 97 2.44 1.01 -13.71
C ILE A 97 3.73 1.21 -14.51
N LEU A 98 4.58 0.18 -14.57
CA LEU A 98 5.82 0.22 -15.37
C LEU A 98 5.54 0.44 -16.86
N LEU A 99 4.37 0.01 -17.35
CA LEU A 99 4.03 0.15 -18.77
C LEU A 99 4.04 1.62 -19.22
N GLY A 100 3.56 2.56 -18.37
CA GLY A 100 3.62 4.00 -18.65
C GLY A 100 5.05 4.54 -18.68
N ALA A 101 5.87 4.13 -17.72
CA ALA A 101 7.28 4.54 -17.67
C ALA A 101 8.08 3.97 -18.85
N LEU A 102 7.85 2.71 -19.22
CA LEU A 102 8.52 2.07 -20.37
C LEU A 102 8.12 2.71 -21.69
N LEU A 103 6.84 3.00 -21.90
CA LEU A 103 6.36 3.73 -23.07
C LEU A 103 6.99 5.11 -23.17
N ALA A 104 6.96 5.88 -22.08
CA ALA A 104 7.51 7.23 -22.08
C ALA A 104 9.03 7.24 -22.32
N ARG A 105 9.76 6.21 -21.85
CA ARG A 105 11.21 6.09 -22.03
C ARG A 105 11.60 5.52 -23.39
N ASN A 106 10.95 4.43 -23.83
CA ASN A 106 11.41 3.59 -24.94
C ASN A 106 10.47 3.62 -26.15
N GLY A 107 9.31 4.29 -26.09
CA GLY A 107 8.26 4.21 -27.11
C GLY A 107 7.55 2.85 -27.16
N LYS A 108 7.93 1.90 -26.33
CA LYS A 108 7.32 0.58 -26.22
C LYS A 108 7.51 -0.03 -24.85
N GLY A 109 6.58 -0.91 -24.46
CA GLY A 109 6.64 -1.64 -23.21
C GLY A 109 5.86 -2.94 -23.29
N SER A 110 6.30 -3.96 -22.57
CA SER A 110 5.61 -5.25 -22.48
C SER A 110 5.71 -5.81 -21.07
N LEU A 111 4.64 -6.43 -20.62
CA LEU A 111 4.62 -7.15 -19.33
C LEU A 111 3.55 -8.24 -19.35
N GLY A 112 3.76 -9.29 -18.58
CA GLY A 112 2.72 -10.30 -18.33
C GLY A 112 1.53 -9.69 -17.59
N TYR A 113 0.34 -10.26 -17.81
CA TYR A 113 -0.87 -9.78 -17.14
C TYR A 113 -0.68 -9.77 -15.62
N PRO A 114 -0.88 -8.63 -14.94
CA PRO A 114 -0.51 -8.49 -13.53
C PRO A 114 -1.39 -9.35 -12.62
N GLY A 115 -0.73 -10.22 -11.84
CA GLY A 115 -1.35 -11.09 -10.85
C GLY A 115 -1.26 -10.54 -9.42
N GLY A 116 -1.16 -11.44 -8.47
CA GLY A 116 -0.63 -11.17 -7.12
C GLY A 116 -1.57 -10.54 -6.10
N CYS A 117 -2.91 -10.54 -6.30
CA CYS A 117 -3.80 -10.15 -5.22
C CYS A 117 -5.16 -10.84 -5.31
N VAL A 118 -5.56 -11.45 -4.19
CA VAL A 118 -6.80 -12.24 -4.06
C VAL A 118 -7.95 -11.44 -3.43
N ILE A 119 -7.95 -10.11 -3.53
CA ILE A 119 -8.96 -9.22 -2.92
C ILE A 119 -10.06 -8.76 -3.90
N GLY A 120 -10.17 -9.39 -5.06
CA GLY A 120 -11.15 -9.07 -6.10
C GLY A 120 -10.55 -9.05 -7.51
N LYS A 121 -11.38 -8.83 -8.51
CA LYS A 121 -10.98 -8.89 -9.94
C LYS A 121 -9.93 -7.83 -10.31
N ARG A 122 -9.99 -6.63 -9.77
CA ARG A 122 -9.06 -5.52 -10.01
C ARG A 122 -8.69 -5.36 -11.49
N PRO A 123 -9.64 -5.03 -12.37
CA PRO A 123 -9.38 -4.88 -13.80
C PRO A 123 -8.33 -3.78 -14.05
N ILE A 124 -7.60 -3.88 -15.17
CA ILE A 124 -6.58 -2.90 -15.58
C ILE A 124 -7.05 -2.02 -16.75
N ASP A 125 -8.33 -2.11 -17.08
CA ASP A 125 -8.98 -1.38 -18.16
C ASP A 125 -8.66 0.11 -18.15
N MET A 126 -8.72 0.76 -16.99
CA MET A 126 -8.39 2.19 -16.88
C MET A 126 -6.89 2.49 -17.05
N HIS A 127 -6.00 1.53 -16.70
CA HIS A 127 -4.57 1.67 -16.98
C HIS A 127 -4.31 1.66 -18.48
N LEU A 128 -4.96 0.74 -19.21
CA LEU A 128 -4.83 0.65 -20.66
C LEU A 128 -5.55 1.80 -21.36
N PHE A 129 -6.70 2.23 -20.81
CA PHE A 129 -7.46 3.37 -21.33
C PHE A 129 -6.60 4.64 -21.38
N VAL A 130 -5.90 5.00 -20.29
CA VAL A 130 -5.08 6.22 -20.26
C VAL A 130 -3.93 6.13 -21.27
N LEU A 131 -3.28 4.98 -21.44
CA LEU A 131 -2.21 4.81 -22.41
C LEU A 131 -2.72 4.97 -23.86
N ARG A 132 -3.90 4.39 -24.16
CA ARG A 132 -4.54 4.57 -25.47
C ARG A 132 -4.90 6.03 -25.75
N LYS A 133 -5.36 6.76 -24.73
CA LYS A 133 -5.63 8.20 -24.84
C LYS A 133 -4.36 9.01 -25.12
N LEU A 134 -3.23 8.61 -24.59
CA LEU A 134 -1.91 9.19 -24.88
C LEU A 134 -1.33 8.74 -26.24
N GLY A 135 -2.10 8.00 -27.05
CA GLY A 135 -1.72 7.58 -28.39
C GLY A 135 -1.06 6.20 -28.51
N ALA A 136 -1.01 5.41 -27.42
CA ALA A 136 -0.43 4.08 -27.48
C ALA A 136 -1.39 3.06 -28.11
N VAL A 137 -0.86 2.20 -28.98
CA VAL A 137 -1.52 0.96 -29.40
C VAL A 137 -1.24 -0.10 -28.35
N VAL A 138 -2.29 -0.66 -27.75
CA VAL A 138 -2.17 -1.68 -26.69
C VAL A 138 -2.85 -2.96 -27.17
N THR A 139 -2.06 -4.04 -27.22
CA THR A 139 -2.52 -5.40 -27.55
C THR A 139 -2.36 -6.32 -26.35
N GLU A 140 -3.14 -7.38 -26.31
CA GLU A 140 -3.03 -8.46 -25.32
C GLU A 140 -3.04 -9.78 -26.07
N GLU A 141 -1.94 -10.53 -25.97
CA GLU A 141 -1.79 -11.83 -26.61
C GLU A 141 -1.20 -12.82 -25.59
N GLN A 142 -1.84 -13.96 -25.43
CA GLN A 142 -1.40 -15.05 -24.55
C GLN A 142 -1.07 -14.61 -23.12
N GLY A 143 -1.82 -13.63 -22.58
CA GLY A 143 -1.60 -13.10 -21.22
C GLY A 143 -0.41 -12.14 -21.10
N VAL A 144 0.14 -11.67 -22.23
CA VAL A 144 1.15 -10.63 -22.31
C VAL A 144 0.52 -9.35 -22.84
N LEU A 145 0.73 -8.26 -22.12
CA LEU A 145 0.36 -6.92 -22.57
C LEU A 145 1.53 -6.31 -23.32
N MET A 146 1.29 -5.82 -24.52
CA MET A 146 2.23 -5.02 -25.30
C MET A 146 1.63 -3.65 -25.54
N ALA A 147 2.43 -2.61 -25.41
CA ALA A 147 2.05 -1.24 -25.70
C ALA A 147 3.15 -0.56 -26.50
N GLU A 148 2.75 0.12 -27.58
CA GLU A 148 3.69 0.82 -28.48
C GLU A 148 3.13 2.21 -28.81
N ALA A 149 4.00 3.21 -28.72
CA ALA A 149 3.76 4.57 -29.16
C ALA A 149 5.11 5.20 -29.50
N PRO A 150 5.42 5.45 -30.77
CA PRO A 150 6.68 6.12 -31.16
C PRO A 150 6.83 7.47 -30.42
N HIS A 151 5.73 8.20 -30.27
CA HIS A 151 5.63 9.44 -29.49
C HIS A 151 4.29 9.47 -28.75
N LEU A 152 4.34 9.62 -27.45
CA LEU A 152 3.15 9.86 -26.64
C LEU A 152 2.68 11.32 -26.84
N GLN A 153 1.38 11.51 -26.95
CA GLN A 153 0.75 12.82 -27.15
C GLN A 153 -0.08 13.20 -25.92
N GLY A 154 -0.01 14.48 -25.56
CA GLY A 154 -0.88 15.05 -24.52
C GLY A 154 -2.35 14.88 -24.88
N ALA A 155 -3.19 14.61 -23.90
CA ALA A 155 -4.60 14.31 -24.10
C ALA A 155 -5.48 14.71 -22.91
N LEU A 156 -6.77 14.90 -23.17
CA LEU A 156 -7.79 14.94 -22.12
C LEU A 156 -8.23 13.49 -21.80
N VAL A 157 -8.05 13.10 -20.53
CA VAL A 157 -8.37 11.76 -20.03
C VAL A 157 -9.32 11.86 -18.84
N SER A 158 -10.59 11.52 -19.04
CA SER A 158 -11.59 11.50 -17.97
C SER A 158 -11.79 10.05 -17.49
N PHE A 159 -11.37 9.74 -16.25
CA PHE A 159 -11.55 8.42 -15.68
C PHE A 159 -13.02 8.18 -15.27
N SER A 160 -13.56 7.01 -15.59
CA SER A 160 -14.93 6.63 -15.20
C SER A 160 -15.12 6.49 -13.68
N LYS A 161 -14.05 6.16 -12.97
CA LYS A 161 -13.97 6.10 -11.51
C LYS A 161 -12.55 6.44 -11.03
N ARG A 162 -12.40 6.87 -9.79
CA ARG A 162 -11.08 7.14 -9.20
C ARG A 162 -10.27 5.85 -9.08
N SER A 163 -9.06 5.85 -9.60
CA SER A 163 -8.13 4.72 -9.53
C SER A 163 -6.70 5.23 -9.30
N VAL A 164 -6.11 4.83 -8.18
CA VAL A 164 -4.73 5.19 -7.83
C VAL A 164 -3.77 4.73 -8.93
N GLY A 165 -3.83 3.45 -9.30
CA GLY A 165 -2.92 2.90 -10.30
C GLY A 165 -3.09 3.52 -11.69
N ALA A 166 -4.33 3.79 -12.15
CA ALA A 166 -4.55 4.45 -13.43
C ALA A 166 -4.09 5.92 -13.42
N THR A 167 -4.26 6.63 -12.31
CA THR A 167 -3.72 7.98 -12.14
C THR A 167 -2.18 7.98 -12.18
N GLN A 168 -1.53 7.06 -11.48
CA GLN A 168 -0.07 6.88 -11.53
C GLN A 168 0.41 6.55 -12.96
N GLN A 169 -0.30 5.66 -13.64
CA GLN A 169 -0.03 5.30 -15.04
C GLN A 169 -0.07 6.51 -15.97
N GLY A 170 -1.13 7.34 -15.81
CA GLY A 170 -1.29 8.56 -16.58
C GLY A 170 -0.18 9.58 -16.33
N ILE A 171 0.21 9.78 -15.05
CA ILE A 171 1.31 10.68 -14.69
C ILE A 171 2.62 10.19 -15.33
N LEU A 172 2.97 8.91 -15.16
CA LEU A 172 4.22 8.35 -15.67
C LEU A 172 4.30 8.38 -17.21
N GLY A 173 3.18 8.15 -17.90
CA GLY A 173 3.13 8.23 -19.36
C GLY A 173 3.15 9.66 -19.90
N ALA A 174 2.51 10.60 -19.19
CA ALA A 174 2.31 11.96 -19.71
C ALA A 174 3.51 12.91 -19.54
N VAL A 175 4.40 12.65 -18.58
CA VAL A 175 5.48 13.61 -18.25
C VAL A 175 6.49 13.83 -19.39
N LEU A 176 6.65 12.88 -20.30
CA LEU A 176 7.48 12.99 -21.50
C LEU A 176 6.66 13.03 -22.80
N ALA A 177 5.31 13.08 -22.70
CA ALA A 177 4.44 13.20 -23.87
C ALA A 177 4.53 14.60 -24.50
N GLU A 178 4.28 14.72 -25.80
CA GLU A 178 4.22 16.03 -26.48
C GLU A 178 2.92 16.76 -26.15
N GLY A 179 3.02 18.01 -25.67
CA GLY A 179 1.87 18.84 -25.35
C GLY A 179 1.40 18.73 -23.89
N GLU A 180 0.15 19.11 -23.63
CA GLU A 180 -0.48 19.08 -22.32
C GLU A 180 -1.39 17.86 -22.17
N THR A 181 -1.31 17.20 -21.02
CA THR A 181 -2.26 16.17 -20.59
C THR A 181 -3.09 16.69 -19.43
N VAL A 182 -4.40 16.51 -19.52
CA VAL A 182 -5.34 16.80 -18.41
C VAL A 182 -5.98 15.47 -18.00
N LEU A 183 -5.73 15.07 -16.76
CA LEU A 183 -6.33 13.87 -16.16
C LEU A 183 -7.47 14.34 -15.25
N GLU A 184 -8.70 13.90 -15.52
CA GLU A 184 -9.90 14.20 -14.73
C GLU A 184 -10.38 12.98 -13.94
N ASN A 185 -11.08 13.24 -12.83
CA ASN A 185 -11.55 12.24 -11.87
C ASN A 185 -10.39 11.39 -11.31
N CYS A 186 -9.27 12.06 -11.04
CA CYS A 186 -8.05 11.45 -10.49
C CYS A 186 -8.26 10.94 -9.06
N ALA A 187 -7.44 9.99 -8.68
CA ALA A 187 -7.21 9.63 -7.29
C ALA A 187 -6.47 10.76 -6.56
N CYS A 188 -6.91 11.06 -5.31
CA CYS A 188 -6.37 12.16 -4.51
C CYS A 188 -5.48 11.67 -3.36
N GLU A 189 -5.18 10.39 -3.33
CA GLU A 189 -4.37 9.75 -2.29
C GLU A 189 -3.02 10.46 -2.10
N PRO A 190 -2.52 10.56 -0.85
CA PRO A 190 -1.23 11.19 -0.56
C PRO A 190 -0.08 10.63 -1.40
N GLU A 191 -0.13 9.35 -1.74
CA GLU A 191 0.88 8.67 -2.55
C GLU A 191 0.96 9.22 -3.99
N ILE A 192 -0.16 9.76 -4.53
CA ILE A 192 -0.17 10.48 -5.82
C ILE A 192 0.56 11.82 -5.68
N GLN A 193 0.30 12.56 -4.59
CA GLN A 193 0.95 13.85 -4.35
C GLN A 193 2.45 13.67 -4.17
N TRP A 194 2.87 12.60 -3.48
CA TRP A 194 4.28 12.27 -3.28
C TRP A 194 4.97 11.87 -4.60
N LEU A 195 4.30 11.11 -5.47
CA LEU A 195 4.79 10.83 -6.82
C LEU A 195 4.97 12.12 -7.62
N CYS A 196 3.95 12.99 -7.63
CA CYS A 196 4.04 14.28 -8.35
C CYS A 196 5.15 15.18 -7.79
N ARG A 197 5.35 15.20 -6.46
CA ARG A 197 6.45 15.93 -5.82
C ARG A 197 7.81 15.38 -6.26
N TYR A 198 7.96 14.06 -6.31
CA TYR A 198 9.17 13.43 -6.81
C TYR A 198 9.42 13.78 -8.27
N MET A 199 8.41 13.67 -9.13
CA MET A 199 8.51 14.01 -10.54
C MET A 199 8.87 15.50 -10.75
N ARG A 200 8.28 16.42 -9.95
CA ARG A 200 8.66 17.84 -9.99
C ARG A 200 10.12 18.08 -9.59
N SER A 201 10.65 17.34 -8.63
CA SER A 201 12.08 17.43 -8.28
C SER A 201 13.01 16.96 -9.44
N MET A 202 12.47 16.13 -10.34
CA MET A 202 13.15 15.71 -11.58
C MET A 202 12.95 16.69 -12.75
N GLY A 203 12.18 17.76 -12.57
CA GLY A 203 11.91 18.78 -13.59
C GLY A 203 10.57 18.61 -14.33
N ALA A 204 9.70 17.68 -13.91
CA ALA A 204 8.36 17.58 -14.48
C ALA A 204 7.48 18.79 -14.15
N LYS A 205 6.60 19.16 -15.05
CA LYS A 205 5.65 20.26 -14.90
C LYS A 205 4.26 19.68 -14.63
N ILE A 206 3.92 19.52 -13.35
CA ILE A 206 2.68 18.88 -12.87
C ILE A 206 1.98 19.85 -11.89
N GLN A 207 0.67 20.01 -12.03
CA GLN A 207 -0.21 20.81 -11.17
C GLN A 207 -1.48 20.04 -10.83
N GLY A 208 -2.17 20.39 -9.73
CA GLY A 208 -3.46 19.84 -9.36
C GLY A 208 -3.40 18.50 -8.60
N ASP A 209 -2.22 17.96 -8.27
CA ASP A 209 -2.09 16.77 -7.45
C ASP A 209 -2.76 16.94 -6.07
N GLY A 210 -3.49 15.93 -5.63
CA GLY A 210 -4.36 15.99 -4.44
C GLY A 210 -5.76 16.50 -4.72
N THR A 211 -6.07 16.88 -5.97
CA THR A 211 -7.43 17.21 -6.43
C THR A 211 -7.93 16.16 -7.44
N SER A 212 -9.15 16.35 -7.93
CA SER A 212 -9.72 15.45 -8.95
C SER A 212 -9.19 15.71 -10.36
N GLU A 213 -8.43 16.79 -10.57
CA GLU A 213 -7.86 17.16 -11.87
C GLU A 213 -6.35 17.35 -11.73
N ILE A 214 -5.58 16.69 -12.60
CA ILE A 214 -4.11 16.83 -12.68
C ILE A 214 -3.75 17.26 -14.09
N ARG A 215 -2.98 18.35 -14.19
CA ARG A 215 -2.44 18.89 -15.45
C ARG A 215 -0.96 18.63 -15.53
N ILE A 216 -0.52 18.10 -16.67
CA ILE A 216 0.86 17.70 -16.92
C ILE A 216 1.29 18.33 -18.25
N GLN A 217 2.25 19.23 -18.21
CA GLN A 217 2.93 19.70 -19.40
C GLN A 217 4.13 18.82 -19.64
N GLY A 218 4.12 18.09 -20.75
CA GLY A 218 5.24 17.21 -21.12
C GLY A 218 6.56 17.97 -21.27
N VAL A 219 7.65 17.33 -20.91
CA VAL A 219 9.00 17.87 -20.99
C VAL A 219 9.89 16.97 -21.86
N LYS A 220 10.94 17.54 -22.45
CA LYS A 220 11.86 16.77 -23.34
C LYS A 220 12.72 15.76 -22.58
N SER A 221 13.05 16.05 -21.33
CA SER A 221 13.87 15.19 -20.48
C SER A 221 13.66 15.52 -19.01
N LEU A 222 13.95 14.56 -18.15
CA LEU A 222 13.98 14.71 -16.70
C LEU A 222 15.42 14.64 -16.20
N SER A 223 15.67 15.22 -15.03
CA SER A 223 16.94 15.16 -14.30
C SER A 223 16.91 14.12 -13.19
N ALA A 224 18.04 13.93 -12.52
CA ALA A 224 18.14 13.06 -11.35
C ALA A 224 17.14 13.45 -10.27
N GLY A 225 16.45 12.45 -9.72
CA GLY A 225 15.52 12.62 -8.61
C GLY A 225 16.14 12.22 -7.27
N CYS A 226 15.93 13.04 -6.25
CA CYS A 226 16.26 12.66 -4.87
C CYS A 226 15.13 13.11 -3.96
N ILE A 227 14.53 12.15 -3.22
CA ILE A 227 13.41 12.45 -2.33
C ILE A 227 13.43 11.53 -1.10
N GLN A 228 12.94 12.05 0.02
CA GLN A 228 12.60 11.26 1.19
C GLN A 228 11.27 10.55 0.94
N VAL A 229 11.25 9.21 1.00
CA VAL A 229 10.01 8.42 0.98
C VAL A 229 9.17 8.80 2.21
N PRO A 230 7.89 9.17 2.05
CA PRO A 230 7.06 9.53 3.20
C PRO A 230 6.82 8.32 4.11
N PRO A 231 6.55 8.55 5.40
CA PRO A 231 6.17 7.46 6.30
C PRO A 231 4.85 6.82 5.85
N ASP A 232 4.71 5.50 6.11
CA ASP A 232 3.55 4.72 5.68
C ASP A 232 2.34 4.95 6.59
N ARG A 233 1.27 5.56 6.06
CA ARG A 233 0.02 5.80 6.79
C ARG A 233 -0.70 4.51 7.17
N ILE A 234 -0.58 3.45 6.37
CA ILE A 234 -1.26 2.18 6.65
C ILE A 234 -0.53 1.40 7.75
N VAL A 235 0.80 1.42 7.73
CA VAL A 235 1.62 0.88 8.83
C VAL A 235 1.34 1.64 10.13
N SER A 236 1.26 2.98 10.08
CA SER A 236 0.87 3.81 11.23
C SER A 236 -0.49 3.39 11.80
N GLY A 237 -1.51 3.24 10.93
CA GLY A 237 -2.84 2.78 11.32
C GLY A 237 -2.83 1.37 11.94
N THR A 238 -1.97 0.49 11.43
CA THR A 238 -1.81 -0.87 11.97
C THR A 238 -1.26 -0.85 13.40
N TYR A 239 -0.23 -0.04 13.70
CA TYR A 239 0.27 0.10 15.08
C TYR A 239 -0.73 0.79 16.01
N ILE A 240 -1.55 1.73 15.50
CA ILE A 240 -2.67 2.30 16.27
C ILE A 240 -3.69 1.19 16.62
N CYS A 241 -4.00 0.30 15.67
CA CYS A 241 -4.84 -0.87 15.93
C CYS A 241 -4.20 -1.83 16.94
N ALA A 242 -2.86 -2.01 16.92
CA ALA A 242 -2.15 -2.81 17.93
C ALA A 242 -2.33 -2.24 19.34
N ALA A 243 -2.18 -0.93 19.50
CA ALA A 243 -2.45 -0.25 20.78
C ALA A 243 -3.92 -0.36 21.20
N ALA A 244 -4.85 -0.29 20.22
CA ALA A 244 -6.28 -0.43 20.46
C ALA A 244 -6.65 -1.82 20.99
N ILE A 245 -6.23 -2.88 20.32
CA ILE A 245 -6.62 -4.26 20.65
C ILE A 245 -6.00 -4.74 21.95
N THR A 246 -4.78 -4.28 22.28
CA THR A 246 -4.07 -4.60 23.52
C THR A 246 -4.39 -3.64 24.68
N ARG A 247 -5.30 -2.65 24.47
CA ARG A 247 -5.63 -1.61 25.46
C ARG A 247 -4.39 -0.89 26.00
N SER A 248 -3.46 -0.57 25.14
CA SER A 248 -2.11 -0.08 25.46
C SER A 248 -1.92 1.39 25.09
N GLN A 249 -0.78 1.93 25.49
CA GLN A 249 -0.34 3.27 25.12
C GLN A 249 1.06 3.20 24.51
N ILE A 250 1.21 3.69 23.29
CA ILE A 250 2.47 3.72 22.53
C ILE A 250 2.71 5.08 21.90
N VAL A 251 3.94 5.33 21.47
CA VAL A 251 4.30 6.52 20.69
C VAL A 251 4.71 6.10 19.29
N LEU A 252 4.09 6.68 18.27
CA LEU A 252 4.56 6.59 16.89
C LEU A 252 5.50 7.75 16.61
N GLU A 253 6.69 7.46 16.09
CA GLU A 253 7.66 8.46 15.66
C GLU A 253 7.56 8.66 14.15
N ASN A 254 7.50 9.93 13.73
CA ASN A 254 7.32 10.34 12.35
C ASN A 254 6.08 9.74 11.64
N PRO A 255 4.87 9.70 12.26
CA PRO A 255 3.67 9.27 11.55
C PRO A 255 3.16 10.39 10.63
N PRO A 256 2.52 10.06 9.49
CA PRO A 256 1.90 11.06 8.61
C PRO A 256 0.50 11.43 9.12
N GLU A 257 0.42 12.10 10.27
CA GLU A 257 -0.84 12.39 10.98
C GLU A 257 -1.89 13.05 10.08
N GLY A 258 -1.46 14.00 9.22
CA GLY A 258 -2.34 14.70 8.29
C GLY A 258 -3.03 13.79 7.28
N GLU A 259 -2.41 12.64 6.95
CA GLU A 259 -2.91 11.65 5.99
C GLU A 259 -3.78 10.56 6.62
N LEU A 260 -3.88 10.56 7.96
CA LEU A 260 -4.62 9.58 8.77
C LEU A 260 -5.99 10.05 9.24
N LYS A 261 -6.44 11.24 8.88
CA LYS A 261 -7.63 11.91 9.46
C LYS A 261 -8.86 11.00 9.54
N ALA A 262 -9.28 10.40 8.43
CA ALA A 262 -10.47 9.54 8.40
C ALA A 262 -10.33 8.31 9.33
N PHE A 263 -9.14 7.73 9.40
CA PHE A 263 -8.86 6.61 10.31
C PHE A 263 -8.86 7.08 11.79
N LEU A 264 -8.24 8.20 12.10
CA LEU A 264 -8.18 8.75 13.47
C LEU A 264 -9.56 9.16 13.99
N GLU A 265 -10.47 9.59 13.11
CA GLU A 265 -11.87 9.84 13.46
C GLU A 265 -12.59 8.55 13.88
N VAL A 266 -12.39 7.45 13.15
CA VAL A 266 -12.92 6.13 13.51
C VAL A 266 -12.31 5.63 14.83
N TYR A 267 -10.98 5.78 14.98
CA TYR A 267 -10.29 5.44 16.22
C TYR A 267 -10.86 6.19 17.43
N ARG A 268 -11.15 7.48 17.28
CA ARG A 268 -11.80 8.30 18.33
C ARG A 268 -13.22 7.83 18.61
N LYS A 269 -14.02 7.46 17.59
CA LYS A 269 -15.37 6.88 17.76
C LYS A 269 -15.34 5.57 18.54
N MET A 270 -14.29 4.76 18.39
CA MET A 270 -14.09 3.55 19.19
C MET A 270 -13.69 3.84 20.65
N GLY A 271 -13.43 5.11 21.02
CA GLY A 271 -12.98 5.53 22.36
C GLY A 271 -11.47 5.72 22.46
N GLY A 272 -10.74 5.58 21.37
CA GLY A 272 -9.31 5.82 21.31
C GLY A 272 -8.95 7.30 21.48
N GLN A 273 -7.80 7.56 22.07
CA GLN A 273 -7.29 8.90 22.29
C GLN A 273 -5.90 9.02 21.63
N TYR A 274 -5.61 10.19 21.10
CA TYR A 274 -4.28 10.48 20.54
C TYR A 274 -3.92 11.95 20.72
N LYS A 275 -2.61 12.24 20.75
CA LYS A 275 -2.08 13.59 20.82
C LYS A 275 -0.81 13.69 19.98
N GLY A 276 -0.84 14.52 18.93
CA GLY A 276 0.34 14.84 18.11
C GLY A 276 1.20 15.91 18.78
N ASN A 277 2.53 15.73 18.70
CA ASN A 277 3.49 16.73 19.11
C ASN A 277 4.84 16.49 18.41
N SER A 278 5.33 17.50 17.69
CA SER A 278 6.71 17.55 17.13
C SER A 278 7.15 16.26 16.41
N GLY A 279 6.34 15.76 15.46
CA GLY A 279 6.66 14.55 14.69
C GLY A 279 6.45 13.24 15.46
N LYS A 280 5.80 13.29 16.61
CA LYS A 280 5.41 12.12 17.41
C LYS A 280 3.90 12.11 17.61
N LEU A 281 3.30 10.94 17.60
CA LEU A 281 1.89 10.73 17.91
C LEU A 281 1.76 9.78 19.10
N LEU A 282 1.37 10.32 20.25
CA LEU A 282 0.99 9.52 21.40
C LEU A 282 -0.39 8.91 21.13
N VAL A 283 -0.46 7.58 21.17
CA VAL A 283 -1.68 6.80 20.95
C VAL A 283 -2.06 6.08 22.23
N ASN A 284 -3.30 6.23 22.67
CA ASN A 284 -3.83 5.61 23.87
C ASN A 284 -5.08 4.80 23.54
N GLY A 285 -4.97 3.47 23.56
CA GLY A 285 -6.03 2.50 23.31
C GLY A 285 -6.81 2.04 24.55
N LYS A 286 -6.46 2.50 25.76
CA LYS A 286 -7.03 2.00 27.03
C LYS A 286 -8.55 2.11 27.13
N LYS A 287 -9.15 3.09 26.43
CA LYS A 287 -10.58 3.36 26.42
C LYS A 287 -11.29 2.92 25.12
N VAL A 288 -10.61 2.14 24.28
CA VAL A 288 -11.23 1.59 23.07
C VAL A 288 -12.20 0.48 23.46
N GLN A 289 -13.49 0.80 23.48
CA GLN A 289 -14.57 -0.10 23.92
C GLN A 289 -15.92 0.17 23.25
N SER A 290 -15.99 1.14 22.34
CA SER A 290 -17.25 1.52 21.69
C SER A 290 -17.36 0.88 20.31
N PRO A 291 -18.46 0.16 20.00
CA PRO A 291 -18.70 -0.41 18.69
C PRO A 291 -18.96 0.72 17.66
N VAL A 292 -18.73 0.42 16.39
CA VAL A 292 -18.96 1.35 15.27
C VAL A 292 -20.15 0.86 14.46
N LYS A 293 -21.28 1.57 14.53
CA LYS A 293 -22.54 1.18 13.86
C LYS A 293 -22.35 0.91 12.37
N LEU A 294 -21.62 1.80 11.68
CA LEU A 294 -21.27 1.64 10.27
C LEU A 294 -19.94 2.30 9.98
N LEU A 295 -19.03 1.55 9.38
CA LEU A 295 -17.77 1.98 8.82
C LEU A 295 -17.78 1.67 7.31
N GLU A 296 -17.73 2.68 6.47
CA GLU A 296 -17.62 2.50 5.02
C GLU A 296 -16.21 2.81 4.56
N THR A 297 -15.61 1.90 3.79
CA THR A 297 -14.34 2.19 3.10
C THR A 297 -14.62 3.06 1.89
N SER A 298 -13.69 3.94 1.57
CA SER A 298 -13.82 4.83 0.41
C SER A 298 -12.44 5.26 -0.10
N VAL A 299 -12.41 5.79 -1.32
CA VAL A 299 -11.24 6.47 -1.86
C VAL A 299 -10.92 7.70 -1.00
N TYR A 300 -9.64 8.08 -0.98
CA TYR A 300 -9.18 9.24 -0.19
C TYR A 300 -9.96 10.53 -0.56
N PRO A 301 -10.36 11.35 0.43
CA PRO A 301 -9.98 11.34 1.84
C PRO A 301 -10.85 10.46 2.77
N GLY A 302 -11.62 9.52 2.23
CA GLY A 302 -12.42 8.59 3.03
C GLY A 302 -11.58 7.55 3.77
N PHE A 303 -12.26 6.62 4.44
CA PHE A 303 -11.60 5.58 5.23
C PHE A 303 -10.87 4.58 4.30
N PRO A 304 -9.54 4.38 4.48
CA PRO A 304 -8.76 3.55 3.57
C PRO A 304 -9.10 2.07 3.70
N THR A 305 -9.41 1.42 2.58
CA THR A 305 -9.69 -0.01 2.51
C THR A 305 -8.54 -0.87 3.07
N ASP A 306 -7.29 -0.39 3.03
CA ASP A 306 -6.11 -1.09 3.57
C ASP A 306 -6.12 -1.19 5.11
N LEU A 307 -6.93 -0.38 5.81
CA LEU A 307 -7.13 -0.47 7.27
C LEU A 307 -8.44 -1.17 7.66
N GLN A 308 -9.23 -1.65 6.71
CA GLN A 308 -10.47 -2.37 6.94
C GLN A 308 -10.26 -3.62 7.79
N SER A 309 -9.36 -4.53 7.37
CA SER A 309 -9.08 -5.78 8.11
C SER A 309 -8.43 -5.53 9.48
N PRO A 310 -7.44 -4.63 9.65
CA PRO A 310 -6.95 -4.22 10.95
C PRO A 310 -8.05 -3.74 11.92
N VAL A 311 -8.95 -2.87 11.46
CA VAL A 311 -10.06 -2.39 12.31
C VAL A 311 -11.07 -3.50 12.60
N MET A 312 -11.34 -4.41 11.66
CA MET A 312 -12.19 -5.58 11.88
C MET A 312 -11.66 -6.45 13.04
N ALA A 313 -10.34 -6.64 13.14
CA ALA A 313 -9.74 -7.36 14.27
C ALA A 313 -9.97 -6.61 15.60
N VAL A 314 -9.81 -5.29 15.63
CA VAL A 314 -10.09 -4.48 16.84
C VAL A 314 -11.56 -4.59 17.24
N LEU A 315 -12.48 -4.38 16.31
CA LEU A 315 -13.94 -4.44 16.55
C LEU A 315 -14.38 -5.82 17.04
N SER A 316 -13.69 -6.89 16.67
CA SER A 316 -13.95 -8.24 17.15
C SER A 316 -13.76 -8.39 18.67
N THR A 317 -13.04 -7.44 19.33
CA THR A 317 -12.80 -7.40 20.78
C THR A 317 -13.58 -6.31 21.52
N ILE A 318 -14.55 -5.67 20.87
CA ILE A 318 -15.38 -4.61 21.43
C ILE A 318 -16.81 -5.11 21.56
N GLU A 319 -17.33 -5.23 22.79
CA GLU A 319 -18.72 -5.69 23.04
C GLU A 319 -19.73 -4.81 22.29
N GLY A 320 -20.72 -5.44 21.68
CA GLY A 320 -21.75 -4.82 20.87
C GLY A 320 -21.59 -5.18 19.38
N GLU A 321 -22.44 -4.59 18.56
CA GLU A 321 -22.48 -4.85 17.13
C GLU A 321 -21.86 -3.70 16.33
N SER A 322 -20.99 -4.05 15.41
CA SER A 322 -20.37 -3.13 14.44
C SER A 322 -20.61 -3.64 13.03
N CYS A 323 -20.69 -2.74 12.07
CA CYS A 323 -20.79 -3.06 10.65
C CYS A 323 -19.66 -2.40 9.88
N ILE A 324 -19.02 -3.16 8.99
CA ILE A 324 -18.08 -2.63 7.99
C ILE A 324 -18.67 -2.90 6.62
N ARG A 325 -18.72 -1.85 5.76
CA ARG A 325 -19.10 -1.94 4.36
C ARG A 325 -17.90 -1.63 3.49
N GLU A 326 -17.44 -2.61 2.71
CA GLU A 326 -16.31 -2.45 1.78
C GLU A 326 -16.82 -1.95 0.43
N MET A 327 -16.41 -0.73 0.06
CA MET A 327 -16.88 -0.07 -1.17
C MET A 327 -15.83 -0.03 -2.28
N VAL A 328 -14.60 -0.54 -2.02
CA VAL A 328 -13.48 -0.43 -2.96
C VAL A 328 -13.16 -1.77 -3.64
N PHE A 329 -13.18 -2.87 -2.88
CA PHE A 329 -12.85 -4.21 -3.39
C PHE A 329 -13.91 -5.25 -3.06
N GLU A 330 -14.15 -6.18 -3.99
CA GLU A 330 -15.25 -7.15 -3.89
C GLU A 330 -14.98 -8.30 -2.91
N ASP A 331 -13.71 -8.67 -2.68
CA ASP A 331 -13.33 -9.88 -1.91
C ASP A 331 -12.27 -9.57 -0.84
N ARG A 332 -12.62 -8.65 0.08
CA ARG A 332 -11.69 -8.16 1.12
C ARG A 332 -11.87 -8.78 2.51
N TYR A 333 -12.84 -9.68 2.67
CA TYR A 333 -13.17 -10.26 3.98
C TYR A 333 -12.53 -11.62 4.26
N LYS A 334 -11.52 -12.05 3.51
CA LYS A 334 -10.84 -13.36 3.71
C LYS A 334 -10.28 -13.57 5.12
N ALA A 335 -9.84 -12.49 5.78
CA ALA A 335 -9.40 -12.56 7.17
C ALA A 335 -10.53 -12.93 8.15
N ALA A 336 -11.81 -12.72 7.81
CA ALA A 336 -12.94 -13.02 8.68
C ALA A 336 -13.00 -14.51 9.04
N ASP A 337 -12.74 -15.41 8.08
CA ASP A 337 -12.75 -16.86 8.32
C ASP A 337 -11.66 -17.28 9.32
N GLN A 338 -10.50 -16.65 9.23
CA GLN A 338 -9.39 -16.93 10.13
C GLN A 338 -9.64 -16.32 11.53
N LEU A 339 -10.25 -15.11 11.59
CA LEU A 339 -10.65 -14.51 12.86
C LEU A 339 -11.73 -15.35 13.57
N ARG A 340 -12.65 -16.00 12.83
CA ARG A 340 -13.63 -16.94 13.40
C ARG A 340 -12.96 -18.14 14.10
N LYS A 341 -11.83 -18.65 13.57
CA LYS A 341 -11.04 -19.69 14.24
C LYS A 341 -10.51 -19.25 15.60
N MET A 342 -10.27 -17.93 15.76
CA MET A 342 -9.87 -17.33 17.02
C MET A 342 -11.06 -16.99 17.95
N GLY A 343 -12.29 -17.34 17.57
CA GLY A 343 -13.50 -17.10 18.34
C GLY A 343 -14.24 -15.81 18.02
N ALA A 344 -13.83 -15.06 16.99
CA ALA A 344 -14.58 -13.88 16.55
C ALA A 344 -15.95 -14.24 15.97
N ARG A 345 -16.95 -13.40 16.21
CA ARG A 345 -18.32 -13.54 15.71
C ARG A 345 -18.54 -12.54 14.57
N ILE A 346 -18.23 -12.96 13.35
CA ILE A 346 -18.30 -12.13 12.14
C ILE A 346 -19.22 -12.83 11.14
N ARG A 347 -20.20 -12.12 10.59
CA ARG A 347 -21.04 -12.56 9.48
C ARG A 347 -20.75 -11.66 8.28
N VAL A 348 -20.35 -12.25 7.16
CA VAL A 348 -20.11 -11.56 5.90
C VAL A 348 -21.25 -11.85 4.94
N GLN A 349 -21.80 -10.81 4.32
CA GLN A 349 -22.83 -10.91 3.30
C GLN A 349 -22.58 -9.84 2.21
N GLY A 350 -22.20 -10.27 1.03
CA GLY A 350 -21.78 -9.36 -0.04
C GLY A 350 -20.59 -8.50 0.39
N ASN A 351 -20.76 -7.19 0.33
CA ASN A 351 -19.73 -6.23 0.71
C ASN A 351 -19.86 -5.73 2.17
N GLU A 352 -20.65 -6.42 2.99
CA GLU A 352 -20.83 -6.06 4.42
C GLU A 352 -20.32 -7.16 5.35
N ALA A 353 -19.69 -6.76 6.44
CA ALA A 353 -19.35 -7.61 7.56
C ALA A 353 -19.98 -7.06 8.83
N VAL A 354 -20.85 -7.85 9.45
CA VAL A 354 -21.42 -7.59 10.77
C VAL A 354 -20.55 -8.32 11.81
N ILE A 355 -20.05 -7.58 12.79
CA ILE A 355 -19.12 -8.02 13.81
C ILE A 355 -19.79 -7.88 15.16
N CYS A 356 -20.10 -9.01 15.82
CA CYS A 356 -20.54 -9.04 17.20
C CYS A 356 -19.30 -9.27 18.08
N GLY A 357 -18.81 -8.20 18.70
CA GLY A 357 -17.59 -8.25 19.49
C GLY A 357 -17.67 -9.21 20.67
N VAL A 358 -16.56 -9.88 20.98
CA VAL A 358 -16.44 -10.85 22.07
C VAL A 358 -15.46 -10.34 23.14
N LYS A 359 -15.65 -10.78 24.40
CA LYS A 359 -14.76 -10.41 25.51
C LYS A 359 -13.31 -10.86 25.29
N THR A 360 -13.13 -12.01 24.63
CA THR A 360 -11.82 -12.64 24.48
C THR A 360 -11.77 -13.41 23.18
N LEU A 361 -10.71 -13.18 22.41
CA LEU A 361 -10.25 -14.06 21.34
C LEU A 361 -9.29 -15.11 21.94
N HIS A 362 -9.12 -16.22 21.25
CA HIS A 362 -8.27 -17.32 21.68
C HIS A 362 -7.18 -17.60 20.63
N GLY A 363 -6.02 -18.01 21.09
CA GLY A 363 -4.94 -18.46 20.23
C GLY A 363 -5.39 -19.62 19.35
N ALA A 364 -4.99 -19.62 18.09
CA ALA A 364 -5.35 -20.62 17.09
C ALA A 364 -4.26 -20.75 15.99
N ALA A 365 -4.31 -21.82 15.23
CA ALA A 365 -3.58 -21.90 13.97
C ALA A 365 -4.37 -21.19 12.87
N VAL A 366 -3.78 -20.13 12.31
CA VAL A 366 -4.40 -19.27 11.29
C VAL A 366 -3.43 -19.07 10.11
N GLN A 367 -3.99 -18.71 8.95
CA GLN A 367 -3.23 -18.55 7.72
C GLN A 367 -3.44 -17.17 7.11
N ALA A 368 -2.37 -16.43 6.89
CA ALA A 368 -2.39 -15.23 6.06
C ALA A 368 -2.60 -15.62 4.60
N GLN A 369 -3.54 -14.97 3.93
CA GLN A 369 -3.86 -15.18 2.51
C GLN A 369 -3.55 -13.91 1.69
N GLU A 370 -3.40 -12.78 2.35
CA GLU A 370 -3.02 -11.51 1.78
C GLU A 370 -2.41 -10.59 2.87
N LEU A 371 -1.79 -9.50 2.43
CA LEU A 371 -0.99 -8.59 3.25
C LEU A 371 -1.74 -8.03 4.48
N ARG A 372 -2.91 -7.43 4.26
CA ARG A 372 -3.64 -6.69 5.32
C ARG A 372 -4.42 -7.63 6.23
N GLY A 373 -4.93 -8.74 5.66
CA GLY A 373 -5.50 -9.83 6.45
C GLY A 373 -4.46 -10.48 7.35
N GLY A 374 -3.25 -10.74 6.83
CA GLY A 374 -2.15 -11.25 7.66
C GLY A 374 -1.81 -10.31 8.81
N ALA A 375 -1.71 -9.02 8.56
CA ALA A 375 -1.51 -8.02 9.63
C ALA A 375 -2.67 -8.02 10.65
N SER A 376 -3.92 -8.14 10.20
CA SER A 376 -5.08 -8.20 11.10
C SER A 376 -5.06 -9.43 12.01
N LEU A 377 -4.56 -10.57 11.52
CA LEU A 377 -4.39 -11.79 12.32
C LEU A 377 -3.29 -11.64 13.38
N ILE A 378 -2.20 -10.94 13.06
CA ILE A 378 -1.18 -10.56 14.06
C ILE A 378 -1.82 -9.71 15.16
N LEU A 379 -2.59 -8.69 14.79
CA LEU A 379 -3.29 -7.83 15.75
C LEU A 379 -4.26 -8.64 16.64
N ALA A 380 -5.06 -9.51 16.04
CA ALA A 380 -5.98 -10.37 16.78
C ALA A 380 -5.23 -11.28 17.77
N ALA A 381 -4.08 -11.81 17.36
CA ALA A 381 -3.23 -12.64 18.21
C ALA A 381 -2.67 -11.88 19.42
N LEU A 382 -2.27 -10.61 19.25
CA LEU A 382 -1.82 -9.77 20.37
C LEU A 382 -2.90 -9.59 21.46
N GLY A 383 -4.18 -9.50 21.05
CA GLY A 383 -5.31 -9.36 21.96
C GLY A 383 -5.94 -10.68 22.43
N ALA A 384 -5.48 -11.84 21.95
CA ALA A 384 -6.02 -13.15 22.26
C ALA A 384 -5.46 -13.71 23.58
N LYS A 385 -6.11 -14.74 24.12
CA LYS A 385 -5.54 -15.58 25.19
C LYS A 385 -4.84 -16.78 24.59
N GLY A 386 -3.62 -17.05 25.03
CA GLY A 386 -2.81 -18.17 24.57
C GLY A 386 -1.96 -17.83 23.35
N VAL A 387 -1.47 -18.86 22.65
CA VAL A 387 -0.54 -18.73 21.54
C VAL A 387 -1.27 -18.91 20.21
N THR A 388 -1.03 -17.98 19.30
CA THR A 388 -1.47 -18.07 17.89
C THR A 388 -0.29 -18.46 17.02
N VAL A 389 -0.50 -19.39 16.11
CA VAL A 389 0.46 -19.76 15.07
C VAL A 389 -0.05 -19.20 13.75
N LEU A 390 0.67 -18.25 13.16
CA LEU A 390 0.34 -17.68 11.86
C LEU A 390 1.25 -18.26 10.79
N GLU A 391 0.66 -18.89 9.79
CA GLU A 391 1.30 -19.31 8.55
C GLU A 391 1.16 -18.26 7.45
N GLY A 392 2.03 -18.32 6.42
CA GLY A 392 1.98 -17.38 5.30
C GLY A 392 2.51 -15.98 5.65
N TYR A 393 3.46 -15.88 6.57
CA TYR A 393 4.06 -14.61 6.98
C TYR A 393 4.69 -13.84 5.81
N SER A 394 5.09 -14.52 4.74
CA SER A 394 5.59 -13.91 3.50
C SER A 394 4.62 -12.88 2.88
N PHE A 395 3.30 -13.07 3.06
CA PHE A 395 2.32 -12.06 2.64
C PHE A 395 2.45 -10.77 3.45
N VAL A 396 2.74 -10.86 4.75
CA VAL A 396 2.92 -9.69 5.63
C VAL A 396 4.21 -8.94 5.27
N GLN A 397 5.29 -9.64 4.95
CA GLN A 397 6.57 -9.06 4.54
C GLN A 397 6.50 -8.22 3.25
N ARG A 398 5.44 -8.35 2.48
CA ARG A 398 5.19 -7.49 1.32
C ARG A 398 4.97 -6.02 1.67
N GLY A 399 4.62 -5.69 2.91
CA GLY A 399 4.32 -4.31 3.29
C GLY A 399 4.77 -3.89 4.67
N TYR A 400 5.29 -4.83 5.48
CA TYR A 400 5.84 -4.56 6.80
C TYR A 400 7.27 -5.07 6.87
N GLU A 401 8.18 -4.17 7.18
CA GLU A 401 9.62 -4.45 7.16
C GLU A 401 10.04 -5.32 8.35
N HIS A 402 9.70 -4.90 9.56
CA HIS A 402 10.16 -5.53 10.80
C HIS A 402 9.05 -5.73 11.84
N ILE A 403 7.80 -6.02 11.41
CA ILE A 403 6.64 -6.03 12.31
C ILE A 403 6.83 -6.90 13.57
N CYS A 404 7.51 -8.06 13.45
CA CYS A 404 7.78 -8.92 14.62
C CYS A 404 8.77 -8.27 15.58
N GLN A 405 9.83 -7.64 15.07
CA GLN A 405 10.84 -6.94 15.88
C GLN A 405 10.24 -5.70 16.53
N ASP A 406 9.46 -4.94 15.77
CA ASP A 406 8.78 -3.73 16.22
C ASP A 406 7.81 -4.04 17.36
N LEU A 407 6.99 -5.09 17.21
CA LEU A 407 6.07 -5.53 18.25
C LEU A 407 6.79 -6.02 19.50
N ASN A 408 7.91 -6.75 19.35
CA ASN A 408 8.75 -7.17 20.47
C ASN A 408 9.39 -5.96 21.17
N ALA A 409 9.86 -4.96 20.43
CA ALA A 409 10.39 -3.72 20.99
C ALA A 409 9.31 -2.95 21.78
N LEU A 410 8.05 -3.08 21.40
CA LEU A 410 6.91 -2.55 22.16
C LEU A 410 6.48 -3.45 23.33
N GLY A 411 7.07 -4.63 23.53
CA GLY A 411 6.81 -5.53 24.65
C GLY A 411 5.85 -6.67 24.35
N ALA A 412 5.53 -6.95 23.09
CA ALA A 412 4.85 -8.18 22.68
C ALA A 412 5.79 -9.39 22.77
N ALA A 413 5.23 -10.60 22.70
CA ALA A 413 5.96 -11.85 22.60
C ALA A 413 5.69 -12.51 21.24
N VAL A 414 6.55 -12.19 20.26
CA VAL A 414 6.45 -12.67 18.87
C VAL A 414 7.73 -13.39 18.49
N LYS A 415 7.62 -14.64 18.06
CA LYS A 415 8.75 -15.47 17.60
C LYS A 415 8.54 -15.91 16.16
N ARG A 416 9.49 -15.62 15.28
CA ARG A 416 9.53 -16.13 13.90
C ARG A 416 10.35 -17.42 13.86
N ILE A 417 9.83 -18.44 13.19
CA ILE A 417 10.54 -19.71 12.92
C ILE A 417 10.56 -19.89 11.40
N GLN A 418 11.76 -20.01 10.86
CA GLN A 418 12.02 -20.33 9.46
C GLN A 418 12.40 -21.82 9.41
N GLU A 419 11.54 -22.66 8.79
CA GLU A 419 11.79 -24.08 8.51
C GLU A 419 12.17 -24.28 7.05
#